data_5d3c7363d3e4fd86b0815307ed8ffd43
#
_entry.id   5d3c7363d3e4fd86b0815307ed8ffd43
#
_cell.length_a   1.000
_cell.length_b   1.000
_cell.length_c   1.000
_cell.angle_alpha   90.00
_cell.angle_beta   90.00
_cell.angle_gamma   90.00
#
_symmetry.space_group_name_H-M   'P 1'
#
loop_
_entity.id
_entity.type
_entity.pdbx_description
1 polymer ?
#
loop_
_entity_poly.entity_id
_entity_poly.type
_entity_poly.pdbx_seq_one_letter_code
_entity_poly.pdbx_strand_id
1 'polypeptide(L)'
;MMKKIFLVAGLLLAGAMTTNAKTAVDRMDPPMWWTGMENQQLQIMVTGEGIRDAVPSVDCPGVKLDSVARLDSPNYQFLYLTIGSDAKPGTVDITFASGKRKIKKQYELLARQGDGASHEGFDSSDVLYLMMPDRFADGGDVKHQSTNFDYRIDRTNPGARHGGTLKGISDHLDYLEELGVTAVWLTPVLENDMPGGCYHGYATTDYYRVDPRFGSNDDYRRLISECHSRGIKVVMDMIFNHCGLYHPWLYDLPSHDWLNAQPTADGIRSVQQANLTGKRNAAVDSLLLTNFRLNTVHDPYVSQYDFNHTVDGWFVSGMPDLNQRNPHLMTYLIQNSIWWIEYAGINGIRMDTYPYADMEAMARWNRAVAREYPRFNIVGESWLENEASIAYMQRGNKLNPVNTELPTVMDFPLCLMAQQAFGEQTKSGSDGLNRLFNHLALDMLYADCSRLLTFYDNHDTDRFLLEEPSDLARWKQAQAFLLTTRGIPQIYYGTEVLMHGSKAVTDGYVRLDMPGGFPGDSVSVFTADGRTPLQRDAFNFMSRLLHWRQGNKAVSAGTLRHFMPSNQLYVYERTNGDRRFIVLMNGTDEPLTDVDMSRYVEIMRPGDTFRDVITGDAVTVAPHMSFPARATLVLE
;
A
#
# COMPACT_ATOMS: atom_id res chain seq x y z
N MET A 1 56.59 71.29 6.32
CA MET A 1 56.95 70.05 5.64
C MET A 1 55.70 69.34 5.20
N MET A 2 55.29 69.56 3.95
CA MET A 2 54.06 68.97 3.36
C MET A 2 54.43 67.68 2.69
N LYS A 3 53.77 66.56 3.08
CA LYS A 3 53.83 65.32 2.32
C LYS A 3 52.55 65.16 1.49
N LYS A 4 52.75 65.12 0.17
CA LYS A 4 51.71 64.88 -0.83
C LYS A 4 51.25 63.43 -0.76
N ILE A 5 49.94 63.20 -0.66
CA ILE A 5 49.31 61.91 -0.80
C ILE A 5 48.84 61.78 -2.25
N PHE A 6 49.38 60.80 -2.98
CA PHE A 6 48.89 60.39 -4.30
C PHE A 6 47.73 59.43 -4.13
N LEU A 7 46.56 59.78 -4.67
CA LEU A 7 45.37 58.92 -4.77
C LEU A 7 45.47 58.14 -6.08
N VAL A 8 45.69 56.82 -6.00
CA VAL A 8 45.60 55.94 -7.16
C VAL A 8 44.20 55.33 -7.17
N ALA A 9 43.39 55.79 -8.11
CA ALA A 9 42.10 55.17 -8.39
C ALA A 9 42.30 53.92 -9.23
N GLY A 10 42.25 52.74 -8.58
CA GLY A 10 42.20 51.44 -9.27
C GLY A 10 40.76 51.13 -9.68
N LEU A 11 40.46 51.20 -10.99
CA LEU A 11 39.24 50.61 -11.56
C LEU A 11 39.34 49.08 -11.41
N LEU A 12 38.56 48.53 -10.48
CA LEU A 12 38.26 47.07 -10.46
C LEU A 12 37.18 46.81 -11.53
N LEU A 13 37.58 46.36 -12.72
CA LEU A 13 36.68 45.63 -13.62
C LEU A 13 36.31 44.32 -12.95
N ALA A 14 35.18 44.24 -12.32
CA ALA A 14 34.53 42.99 -11.98
C ALA A 14 34.05 42.31 -13.28
N GLY A 15 34.95 41.56 -13.92
CA GLY A 15 34.55 40.61 -14.95
C GLY A 15 33.69 39.55 -14.29
N ALA A 16 32.38 39.57 -14.52
CA ALA A 16 31.54 38.43 -14.25
C ALA A 16 32.04 37.26 -15.11
N MET A 17 32.86 36.41 -14.54
CA MET A 17 33.09 35.09 -15.09
C MET A 17 31.77 34.32 -14.98
N THR A 18 30.97 34.40 -16.05
CA THR A 18 29.91 33.39 -16.26
C THR A 18 30.65 32.05 -16.46
N THR A 19 30.81 31.29 -15.41
CA THR A 19 31.10 29.88 -15.55
C THR A 19 29.95 29.30 -16.34
N ASN A 20 30.15 29.04 -17.63
CA ASN A 20 29.21 28.28 -18.43
C ASN A 20 29.10 26.90 -17.76
N ALA A 21 28.11 26.74 -16.89
CA ALA A 21 27.73 25.43 -16.36
C ALA A 21 27.56 24.48 -17.57
N LYS A 22 28.21 23.33 -17.48
CA LYS A 22 28.26 22.39 -18.59
C LYS A 22 26.92 21.68 -18.68
N THR A 23 26.00 22.16 -19.54
CA THR A 23 24.69 21.52 -19.75
C THR A 23 24.85 19.99 -19.85
N ALA A 24 24.11 19.25 -19.03
CA ALA A 24 24.09 17.78 -18.99
C ALA A 24 22.65 17.26 -19.06
N VAL A 25 22.50 16.00 -19.39
CA VAL A 25 21.27 15.22 -19.22
C VAL A 25 21.67 13.98 -18.44
N ASP A 26 21.29 13.96 -17.17
CA ASP A 26 21.68 12.90 -16.24
C ASP A 26 20.61 11.82 -16.17
N ARG A 27 19.31 12.22 -16.18
CA ARG A 27 18.18 11.33 -16.01
C ARG A 27 16.97 11.80 -16.83
N MET A 28 16.15 10.86 -17.27
CA MET A 28 14.83 11.07 -17.87
C MET A 28 13.82 10.14 -17.19
N ASP A 29 12.73 10.70 -16.67
CA ASP A 29 11.65 9.97 -16.01
C ASP A 29 10.30 10.22 -16.71
N PRO A 30 9.53 9.15 -17.01
CA PRO A 30 9.87 7.73 -16.85
C PRO A 30 11.08 7.31 -17.67
N PRO A 31 11.81 6.25 -17.29
CA PRO A 31 13.05 5.85 -17.98
C PRO A 31 12.83 5.27 -19.39
N MET A 32 11.62 4.83 -19.69
CA MET A 32 11.11 4.33 -20.97
C MET A 32 9.59 4.40 -20.98
N TRP A 33 8.97 4.20 -22.16
CA TRP A 33 7.51 4.19 -22.28
C TRP A 33 7.05 3.15 -23.31
N TRP A 34 5.75 3.08 -23.59
CA TRP A 34 5.15 2.12 -24.53
C TRP A 34 4.39 2.81 -25.65
N THR A 35 4.38 2.18 -26.82
CA THR A 35 3.45 2.48 -27.89
C THR A 35 2.11 1.78 -27.62
N GLY A 36 1.01 2.33 -28.15
CA GLY A 36 -0.32 1.70 -28.03
C GLY A 36 -1.02 1.95 -26.69
N MET A 37 -0.56 2.94 -25.91
CA MET A 37 -1.27 3.39 -24.71
C MET A 37 -2.56 4.11 -25.09
N GLU A 38 -3.61 3.95 -24.28
CA GLU A 38 -4.88 4.68 -24.44
C GLU A 38 -4.67 6.19 -24.31
N ASN A 39 -3.84 6.60 -23.34
CA ASN A 39 -3.38 7.97 -23.25
C ASN A 39 -2.10 8.17 -24.06
N GLN A 40 -2.21 8.83 -25.21
CA GLN A 40 -1.07 9.12 -26.10
C GLN A 40 -0.12 10.21 -25.57
N GLN A 41 -0.47 10.90 -24.48
CA GLN A 41 0.36 11.97 -23.91
C GLN A 41 1.40 11.42 -22.96
N LEU A 42 2.65 11.78 -23.18
CA LEU A 42 3.78 11.43 -22.32
C LEU A 42 4.49 12.71 -21.86
N GLN A 43 4.65 12.85 -20.54
CA GLN A 43 5.57 13.82 -19.95
C GLN A 43 6.90 13.14 -19.65
N ILE A 44 8.01 13.69 -20.09
CA ILE A 44 9.35 13.27 -19.66
C ILE A 44 9.96 14.39 -18.80
N MET A 45 10.20 14.11 -17.53
CA MET A 45 11.00 14.97 -16.66
C MET A 45 12.48 14.70 -16.94
N VAL A 46 13.18 15.69 -17.46
CA VAL A 46 14.61 15.62 -17.77
C VAL A 46 15.37 16.36 -16.67
N THR A 47 16.33 15.67 -16.05
CA THR A 47 17.18 16.23 -14.98
C THR A 47 18.64 16.28 -15.48
N GLY A 48 19.31 17.39 -15.17
CA GLY A 48 20.74 17.57 -15.49
C GLY A 48 21.20 19.01 -15.33
N GLU A 49 22.47 19.22 -15.06
CA GLU A 49 23.03 20.56 -14.84
C GLU A 49 22.72 21.49 -16.02
N GLY A 50 22.03 22.61 -15.75
CA GLY A 50 21.73 23.66 -16.73
C GLY A 50 20.83 23.21 -17.89
N ILE A 51 20.03 22.15 -17.75
CA ILE A 51 19.22 21.58 -18.83
C ILE A 51 17.99 22.44 -19.15
N ARG A 52 17.48 23.23 -18.20
CA ARG A 52 16.23 24.02 -18.35
C ARG A 52 16.21 24.83 -19.65
N ASP A 53 17.30 25.49 -19.99
CA ASP A 53 17.36 26.43 -21.10
C ASP A 53 17.82 25.80 -22.43
N ALA A 54 18.15 24.50 -22.42
CA ALA A 54 18.42 23.77 -23.67
C ALA A 54 17.17 23.65 -24.53
N VAL A 55 17.33 23.66 -25.84
CA VAL A 55 16.24 23.52 -26.80
C VAL A 55 16.17 22.06 -27.24
N PRO A 56 15.13 21.32 -26.80
CA PRO A 56 14.97 19.93 -27.21
C PRO A 56 14.39 19.83 -28.63
N SER A 57 14.75 18.77 -29.33
CA SER A 57 14.11 18.33 -30.57
C SER A 57 14.02 16.81 -30.58
N VAL A 58 12.93 16.29 -31.12
CA VAL A 58 12.64 14.86 -31.22
C VAL A 58 12.62 14.49 -32.70
N ASP A 59 13.31 13.41 -33.03
CA ASP A 59 13.35 12.87 -34.38
C ASP A 59 12.95 11.38 -34.34
N CYS A 60 11.64 11.14 -34.50
CA CYS A 60 11.08 9.79 -34.55
C CYS A 60 9.71 9.84 -35.21
N PRO A 61 9.46 9.06 -36.26
CA PRO A 61 8.14 8.97 -36.89
C PRO A 61 7.07 8.54 -35.89
N GLY A 62 5.92 9.24 -35.90
CA GLY A 62 4.82 8.98 -34.99
C GLY A 62 4.99 9.56 -33.59
N VAL A 63 6.12 10.22 -33.28
CA VAL A 63 6.36 10.90 -32.01
C VAL A 63 6.54 12.40 -32.22
N LYS A 64 5.74 13.21 -31.53
CA LYS A 64 5.75 14.66 -31.67
C LYS A 64 6.05 15.33 -30.33
N LEU A 65 7.00 16.26 -30.33
CA LEU A 65 7.21 17.17 -29.21
C LEU A 65 6.16 18.31 -29.29
N ASP A 66 5.22 18.33 -28.35
CA ASP A 66 4.13 19.32 -28.33
C ASP A 66 4.53 20.60 -27.60
N SER A 67 5.17 20.46 -26.46
CA SER A 67 5.61 21.60 -25.65
C SER A 67 6.72 21.24 -24.69
N VAL A 68 7.32 22.28 -24.11
CA VAL A 68 8.40 22.18 -23.13
C VAL A 68 8.08 23.12 -21.95
N ALA A 69 7.93 22.58 -20.76
CA ALA A 69 7.83 23.40 -19.55
C ALA A 69 9.20 23.60 -18.90
N ARG A 70 9.47 24.82 -18.47
CA ARG A 70 10.66 25.26 -17.78
C ARG A 70 10.23 25.90 -16.47
N LEU A 71 10.56 25.24 -15.37
CA LEU A 71 10.18 25.71 -14.04
C LEU A 71 11.32 26.53 -13.40
N ASP A 72 11.32 26.63 -12.08
CA ASP A 72 12.23 27.52 -11.36
C ASP A 72 13.69 27.05 -11.40
N SER A 73 13.92 25.74 -11.18
CA SER A 73 15.28 25.20 -11.18
C SER A 73 15.90 25.20 -12.58
N PRO A 74 17.17 25.60 -12.72
CA PRO A 74 17.90 25.49 -13.98
C PRO A 74 18.20 24.04 -14.40
N ASN A 75 17.98 23.07 -13.54
CA ASN A 75 18.41 21.69 -13.71
C ASN A 75 17.27 20.74 -14.08
N TYR A 76 16.06 21.27 -14.34
CA TYR A 76 14.91 20.48 -14.76
C TYR A 76 14.26 21.05 -16.02
N GLN A 77 13.77 20.16 -16.87
CA GLN A 77 12.97 20.46 -18.04
C GLN A 77 11.92 19.38 -18.25
N PHE A 78 10.69 19.76 -18.58
CA PHE A 78 9.59 18.83 -18.82
C PHE A 78 9.22 18.82 -20.30
N LEU A 79 9.39 17.69 -20.97
CA LEU A 79 8.98 17.50 -22.36
C LEU A 79 7.59 16.88 -22.39
N TYR A 80 6.69 17.44 -23.15
CA TYR A 80 5.38 16.87 -23.44
C TYR A 80 5.35 16.33 -24.85
N LEU A 81 5.14 15.03 -24.97
CA LEU A 81 5.15 14.30 -26.24
C LEU A 81 3.77 13.72 -26.53
N THR A 82 3.40 13.67 -27.81
CA THR A 82 2.33 12.80 -28.31
C THR A 82 2.97 11.58 -28.96
N ILE A 83 2.64 10.39 -28.44
CA ILE A 83 2.98 9.09 -29.05
C ILE A 83 1.78 8.66 -29.90
N GLY A 84 1.84 8.91 -31.19
CA GLY A 84 0.75 8.61 -32.11
C GLY A 84 0.47 7.11 -32.25
N SER A 85 -0.71 6.76 -32.71
CA SER A 85 -1.09 5.36 -32.97
C SER A 85 -0.25 4.68 -34.06
N ASP A 86 0.43 5.46 -34.88
CA ASP A 86 1.36 5.03 -35.93
C ASP A 86 2.82 4.88 -35.44
N ALA A 87 3.12 5.34 -34.21
CA ALA A 87 4.44 5.18 -33.60
C ALA A 87 4.79 3.69 -33.49
N LYS A 88 6.05 3.37 -33.78
CA LYS A 88 6.55 2.00 -33.68
C LYS A 88 7.48 1.85 -32.47
N PRO A 89 7.49 0.67 -31.83
CA PRO A 89 8.50 0.36 -30.82
C PRO A 89 9.91 0.56 -31.39
N GLY A 90 10.81 1.08 -30.55
CA GLY A 90 12.19 1.38 -30.93
C GLY A 90 12.74 2.56 -30.16
N THR A 91 13.82 3.14 -30.65
CA THR A 91 14.52 4.24 -30.02
C THR A 91 14.06 5.58 -30.58
N VAL A 92 13.72 6.51 -29.70
CA VAL A 92 13.44 7.93 -30.01
C VAL A 92 14.71 8.73 -29.74
N ASP A 93 15.25 9.38 -30.79
CA ASP A 93 16.39 10.28 -30.65
C ASP A 93 15.93 11.67 -30.17
N ILE A 94 16.38 12.06 -28.98
CA ILE A 94 16.12 13.36 -28.38
C ILE A 94 17.42 14.16 -28.35
N THR A 95 17.44 15.32 -28.98
CA THR A 95 18.60 16.20 -29.02
C THR A 95 18.33 17.49 -28.24
N PHE A 96 19.19 17.82 -27.30
CA PHE A 96 19.14 19.05 -26.50
C PHE A 96 20.24 20.00 -26.99
N ALA A 97 19.86 21.15 -27.55
CA ALA A 97 20.79 22.16 -28.04
C ALA A 97 20.99 23.27 -27.00
N SER A 98 22.24 23.51 -26.62
CA SER A 98 22.66 24.60 -25.72
C SER A 98 23.80 25.37 -26.38
N GLY A 99 23.49 26.52 -26.98
CA GLY A 99 24.42 27.26 -27.83
C GLY A 99 24.93 26.40 -29.00
N LYS A 100 26.24 26.23 -29.09
CA LYS A 100 26.88 25.36 -30.13
C LYS A 100 26.90 23.87 -29.76
N ARG A 101 26.59 23.54 -28.51
CA ARG A 101 26.62 22.16 -28.01
C ARG A 101 25.31 21.47 -28.29
N LYS A 102 25.37 20.19 -28.68
CA LYS A 102 24.21 19.30 -28.84
C LYS A 102 24.47 18.05 -28.00
N ILE A 103 23.51 17.71 -27.13
CA ILE A 103 23.51 16.48 -26.34
C ILE A 103 22.43 15.58 -26.94
N LYS A 104 22.83 14.42 -27.42
CA LYS A 104 21.92 13.41 -27.93
C LYS A 104 21.65 12.37 -26.85
N LYS A 105 20.39 12.02 -26.65
CA LYS A 105 19.93 10.94 -25.77
C LYS A 105 18.99 10.05 -26.56
N GLN A 106 19.04 8.77 -26.25
CA GLN A 106 18.11 7.78 -26.77
C GLN A 106 17.07 7.49 -25.68
N TYR A 107 15.80 7.51 -26.09
CA TYR A 107 14.68 7.16 -25.22
C TYR A 107 13.96 5.96 -25.85
N GLU A 108 13.69 4.94 -25.04
CA GLU A 108 13.13 3.68 -25.53
C GLU A 108 11.60 3.70 -25.50
N LEU A 109 10.97 3.32 -26.62
CA LEU A 109 9.56 2.98 -26.69
C LEU A 109 9.41 1.48 -26.90
N LEU A 110 8.78 0.82 -25.95
CA LEU A 110 8.51 -0.62 -25.99
C LEU A 110 7.18 -0.91 -26.70
N ALA A 111 7.02 -2.14 -27.17
CA ALA A 111 5.71 -2.65 -27.55
C ALA A 111 4.90 -2.96 -26.29
N ARG A 112 3.69 -2.44 -26.19
CA ARG A 112 2.77 -2.84 -25.13
C ARG A 112 2.41 -4.32 -25.25
N GLN A 113 2.41 -5.04 -24.13
CA GLN A 113 1.99 -6.44 -24.09
C GLN A 113 0.50 -6.53 -23.74
N GLY A 114 -0.33 -6.82 -24.73
CA GLY A 114 -1.79 -6.86 -24.56
C GLY A 114 -2.44 -5.47 -24.58
N ASP A 115 -3.62 -5.40 -24.01
CA ASP A 115 -4.38 -4.15 -23.83
C ASP A 115 -4.59 -3.86 -22.33
N GLY A 116 -5.15 -2.69 -22.01
CA GLY A 116 -5.42 -2.31 -20.64
C GLY A 116 -6.37 -3.26 -19.89
N ALA A 117 -7.25 -3.96 -20.60
CA ALA A 117 -8.19 -4.90 -20.01
C ALA A 117 -7.54 -6.24 -19.61
N SER A 118 -6.34 -6.53 -20.11
CA SER A 118 -5.57 -7.73 -19.73
C SER A 118 -4.95 -7.63 -18.34
N HIS A 119 -4.80 -6.41 -17.79
CA HIS A 119 -4.31 -6.17 -16.43
C HIS A 119 -5.44 -6.36 -15.42
N GLU A 120 -5.54 -7.58 -14.88
CA GLU A 120 -6.58 -7.95 -13.92
C GLU A 120 -6.16 -7.59 -12.49
N GLY A 121 -7.02 -6.82 -11.83
CA GLY A 121 -6.86 -6.43 -10.43
C GLY A 121 -7.27 -7.53 -9.43
N PHE A 122 -7.03 -7.27 -8.16
CA PHE A 122 -7.56 -8.09 -7.08
C PHE A 122 -9.01 -7.69 -6.75
N ASP A 123 -9.81 -8.63 -6.23
CA ASP A 123 -11.20 -8.40 -5.85
C ASP A 123 -11.62 -9.29 -4.66
N SER A 124 -12.94 -9.35 -4.38
CA SER A 124 -13.49 -10.16 -3.29
C SER A 124 -13.29 -11.67 -3.42
N SER A 125 -12.80 -12.17 -4.55
CA SER A 125 -12.40 -13.57 -4.69
C SER A 125 -10.98 -13.84 -4.15
N ASP A 126 -10.19 -12.77 -3.97
CA ASP A 126 -8.83 -12.84 -3.49
C ASP A 126 -8.74 -12.76 -1.96
N VAL A 127 -7.59 -13.16 -1.46
CA VAL A 127 -7.13 -12.92 -0.08
C VAL A 127 -5.72 -12.35 -0.17
N LEU A 128 -5.53 -11.14 0.36
CA LEU A 128 -4.25 -10.46 0.35
C LEU A 128 -3.41 -10.89 1.54
N TYR A 129 -2.18 -11.32 1.29
CA TYR A 129 -1.19 -11.58 2.33
C TYR A 129 -0.22 -10.40 2.39
N LEU A 130 -0.38 -9.56 3.42
CA LEU A 130 0.49 -8.41 3.66
C LEU A 130 1.79 -8.89 4.29
N MET A 131 2.92 -8.59 3.67
CA MET A 131 4.25 -8.88 4.21
C MET A 131 5.21 -7.71 4.10
N MET A 132 6.19 -7.68 5.00
CA MET A 132 7.31 -6.74 4.95
C MET A 132 8.52 -7.45 4.37
N PRO A 133 9.04 -7.04 3.19
CA PRO A 133 10.19 -7.68 2.56
C PRO A 133 11.41 -7.80 3.48
N ASP A 134 11.71 -6.73 4.23
CA ASP A 134 12.84 -6.71 5.18
C ASP A 134 12.72 -7.76 6.31
N ARG A 135 11.52 -8.25 6.61
CA ARG A 135 11.22 -9.12 7.77
C ARG A 135 10.79 -10.54 7.39
N PHE A 136 10.60 -10.81 6.11
CA PHE A 136 10.06 -12.09 5.68
C PHE A 136 11.15 -13.15 5.51
N ALA A 137 12.12 -12.94 4.62
CA ALA A 137 13.22 -13.88 4.44
C ALA A 137 14.40 -13.24 3.70
N ASP A 138 15.63 -13.68 4.02
CA ASP A 138 16.87 -13.30 3.32
C ASP A 138 17.22 -14.37 2.27
N GLY A 139 17.27 -13.98 0.99
CA GLY A 139 17.69 -14.83 -0.14
C GLY A 139 19.19 -14.96 -0.32
N GLY A 140 20.01 -14.25 0.48
CA GLY A 140 21.47 -14.30 0.45
C GLY A 140 22.13 -13.73 -0.81
N ASP A 141 21.38 -13.03 -1.67
CA ASP A 141 21.81 -12.59 -3.01
C ASP A 141 22.18 -11.10 -3.11
N VAL A 142 21.82 -10.30 -2.12
CA VAL A 142 21.97 -8.85 -2.14
C VAL A 142 23.04 -8.37 -1.17
N LYS A 143 23.85 -7.39 -1.60
CA LYS A 143 24.74 -6.66 -0.71
C LYS A 143 23.92 -5.59 0.02
N HIS A 144 23.70 -5.77 1.30
CA HIS A 144 22.88 -4.88 2.14
C HIS A 144 23.60 -3.55 2.44
N GLN A 145 23.91 -2.77 1.41
CA GLN A 145 24.52 -1.46 1.52
C GLN A 145 23.65 -0.38 0.93
N SER A 146 23.50 0.74 1.65
CA SER A 146 22.90 1.95 1.13
C SER A 146 23.82 2.64 0.12
N THR A 147 23.24 3.47 -0.76
CA THR A 147 23.99 4.31 -1.69
C THR A 147 24.57 5.56 -1.03
N ASN A 148 23.88 6.16 -0.04
CA ASN A 148 24.28 7.41 0.63
C ASN A 148 24.52 7.23 2.14
N PHE A 149 23.83 6.27 2.76
CA PHE A 149 23.90 6.01 4.19
C PHE A 149 24.35 4.57 4.44
N ASP A 150 25.31 4.37 5.34
CA ASP A 150 25.78 3.04 5.74
C ASP A 150 24.81 2.46 6.76
N TYR A 151 24.06 1.43 6.37
CA TYR A 151 23.17 0.68 7.24
C TYR A 151 23.70 -0.72 7.47
N ARG A 152 23.91 -1.01 8.74
CA ARG A 152 24.18 -2.38 9.18
C ARG A 152 22.86 -3.09 9.42
N ILE A 153 22.82 -4.37 9.05
CA ILE A 153 21.77 -5.27 9.47
C ILE A 153 21.95 -5.51 10.97
N ASP A 154 20.88 -5.31 11.74
CA ASP A 154 20.85 -5.57 13.18
C ASP A 154 19.48 -6.14 13.56
N ARG A 155 19.36 -7.47 13.51
CA ARG A 155 18.15 -8.19 13.88
C ARG A 155 17.83 -8.14 15.39
N THR A 156 18.74 -7.63 16.21
CA THR A 156 18.48 -7.43 17.64
C THR A 156 17.77 -6.10 17.94
N ASN A 157 17.75 -5.20 16.97
CA ASN A 157 17.08 -3.92 17.04
C ASN A 157 15.83 -3.89 16.13
N PRO A 158 14.61 -3.97 16.69
CA PRO A 158 13.37 -4.00 15.90
C PRO A 158 13.17 -2.78 14.99
N GLY A 159 13.86 -1.66 15.24
CA GLY A 159 13.84 -0.45 14.41
C GLY A 159 14.89 -0.42 13.30
N ALA A 160 15.80 -1.41 13.23
CA ALA A 160 16.82 -1.51 12.21
C ALA A 160 16.36 -2.37 11.01
N ARG A 161 17.18 -2.41 9.95
CA ARG A 161 17.01 -3.39 8.87
C ARG A 161 17.43 -4.77 9.35
N HIS A 162 16.67 -5.79 8.92
CA HIS A 162 16.95 -7.21 9.23
C HIS A 162 17.48 -7.98 8.01
N GLY A 163 17.29 -7.45 6.80
CA GLY A 163 17.97 -7.94 5.60
C GLY A 163 17.18 -8.91 4.73
N GLY A 164 15.88 -8.97 4.88
CA GLY A 164 15.04 -9.70 3.93
C GLY A 164 15.10 -9.11 2.53
N THR A 165 14.88 -9.94 1.50
CA THR A 165 15.05 -9.61 0.08
C THR A 165 13.90 -10.12 -0.78
N LEU A 166 13.77 -9.61 -2.02
CA LEU A 166 12.80 -10.12 -3.00
C LEU A 166 13.06 -11.60 -3.34
N LYS A 167 14.33 -11.99 -3.40
CA LYS A 167 14.69 -13.40 -3.60
C LYS A 167 14.26 -14.27 -2.41
N GLY A 168 14.42 -13.78 -1.18
CA GLY A 168 13.94 -14.49 0.01
C GLY A 168 12.43 -14.74 -0.05
N ILE A 169 11.65 -13.81 -0.61
CA ILE A 169 10.22 -14.03 -0.86
C ILE A 169 10.02 -15.10 -1.95
N SER A 170 10.74 -15.01 -3.10
CA SER A 170 10.68 -16.00 -4.17
C SER A 170 10.96 -17.41 -3.68
N ASP A 171 11.96 -17.57 -2.82
CA ASP A 171 12.37 -18.87 -2.27
C ASP A 171 11.29 -19.52 -1.37
N HIS A 172 10.26 -18.77 -0.96
CA HIS A 172 9.18 -19.23 -0.08
C HIS A 172 7.78 -19.13 -0.71
N LEU A 173 7.67 -19.01 -2.04
CA LEU A 173 6.37 -18.96 -2.71
C LEU A 173 5.56 -20.27 -2.54
N ASP A 174 6.23 -21.43 -2.41
CA ASP A 174 5.57 -22.71 -2.16
C ASP A 174 4.82 -22.72 -0.80
N TYR A 175 5.34 -21.99 0.21
CA TYR A 175 4.66 -21.80 1.50
C TYR A 175 3.36 -20.98 1.34
N LEU A 176 3.38 -19.94 0.52
CA LEU A 176 2.20 -19.11 0.25
C LEU A 176 1.14 -19.87 -0.55
N GLU A 177 1.58 -20.73 -1.48
CA GLU A 177 0.71 -21.63 -2.22
C GLU A 177 0.11 -22.70 -1.31
N GLU A 178 0.89 -23.34 -0.41
CA GLU A 178 0.41 -24.28 0.61
C GLU A 178 -0.62 -23.63 1.54
N LEU A 179 -0.40 -22.38 1.92
CA LEU A 179 -1.35 -21.64 2.74
C LEU A 179 -2.66 -21.35 1.98
N GLY A 180 -2.58 -21.10 0.68
CA GLY A 180 -3.74 -20.87 -0.20
C GLY A 180 -4.11 -19.39 -0.36
N VAL A 181 -3.19 -18.46 -0.15
CA VAL A 181 -3.41 -17.04 -0.49
C VAL A 181 -3.39 -16.82 -1.99
N THR A 182 -4.12 -15.81 -2.47
CA THR A 182 -4.27 -15.55 -3.91
C THR A 182 -3.66 -14.21 -4.34
N ALA A 183 -3.24 -13.40 -3.38
CA ALA A 183 -2.53 -12.16 -3.64
C ALA A 183 -1.54 -11.85 -2.52
N VAL A 184 -0.42 -11.21 -2.87
CA VAL A 184 0.54 -10.67 -1.91
C VAL A 184 0.56 -9.16 -2.00
N TRP A 185 0.58 -8.48 -0.86
CA TRP A 185 0.85 -7.06 -0.74
C TRP A 185 2.16 -6.89 0.01
N LEU A 186 3.18 -6.37 -0.68
CA LEU A 186 4.47 -6.04 -0.09
C LEU A 186 4.44 -4.60 0.41
N THR A 187 4.91 -4.33 1.65
CA THR A 187 5.23 -2.95 2.03
C THR A 187 6.23 -2.38 1.04
N PRO A 188 6.39 -1.03 0.93
CA PRO A 188 7.04 -0.42 -0.21
C PRO A 188 8.40 -1.01 -0.55
N VAL A 189 8.57 -1.40 -1.80
CA VAL A 189 9.83 -1.96 -2.34
C VAL A 189 10.71 -0.92 -3.01
N LEU A 190 10.19 0.31 -3.20
CA LEU A 190 10.94 1.40 -3.83
C LEU A 190 12.07 1.91 -2.93
N GLU A 191 13.09 2.51 -3.55
CA GLU A 191 14.24 3.04 -2.82
C GLU A 191 13.82 3.98 -1.70
N ASN A 192 14.36 3.70 -0.51
CA ASN A 192 14.14 4.46 0.71
C ASN A 192 15.48 4.72 1.41
N ASP A 193 16.33 5.53 0.77
CA ASP A 193 17.69 5.81 1.24
C ASP A 193 17.70 6.98 2.23
N MET A 194 17.32 6.69 3.47
CA MET A 194 17.16 7.62 4.58
C MET A 194 18.14 7.29 5.71
N PRO A 195 18.61 8.26 6.54
CA PRO A 195 19.56 8.01 7.62
C PRO A 195 19.01 7.19 8.80
N GLY A 196 17.74 6.83 8.80
CA GLY A 196 17.12 5.97 9.82
C GLY A 196 15.77 5.48 9.37
N GLY A 197 15.28 4.38 9.95
CA GLY A 197 13.95 3.84 9.69
C GLY A 197 13.72 3.32 8.27
N CYS A 198 14.74 3.16 7.46
CA CYS A 198 14.60 2.84 6.04
C CYS A 198 14.04 1.42 5.76
N TYR A 199 13.92 0.57 6.77
CA TYR A 199 13.41 -0.79 6.62
C TYR A 199 11.92 -0.84 6.23
N HIS A 200 11.16 0.18 6.59
CA HIS A 200 9.72 0.20 6.34
C HIS A 200 9.33 0.61 4.91
N GLY A 201 10.19 1.36 4.18
CA GLY A 201 9.97 1.72 2.78
C GLY A 201 9.17 3.00 2.52
N TYR A 202 8.52 3.61 3.54
CA TYR A 202 7.54 4.71 3.35
C TYR A 202 8.14 6.10 3.08
N ALA A 203 9.45 6.28 3.11
CA ALA A 203 10.12 7.53 2.78
C ALA A 203 10.85 7.42 1.43
N THR A 204 10.10 7.30 0.34
CA THR A 204 10.59 7.03 -1.02
C THR A 204 11.61 8.07 -1.47
N THR A 205 12.78 7.63 -1.96
CA THR A 205 13.84 8.48 -2.51
C THR A 205 14.04 8.30 -4.01
N ASP A 206 13.48 7.28 -4.62
CA ASP A 206 13.39 7.10 -6.08
C ASP A 206 12.11 6.34 -6.45
N TYR A 207 11.25 6.95 -7.26
CA TYR A 207 9.95 6.39 -7.65
C TYR A 207 10.02 5.35 -8.80
N TYR A 208 11.16 5.25 -9.51
CA TYR A 208 11.34 4.32 -10.64
C TYR A 208 12.38 3.22 -10.35
N ARG A 209 12.80 3.11 -9.09
CA ARG A 209 13.83 2.16 -8.70
C ARG A 209 13.44 1.37 -7.47
N VAL A 210 13.57 0.05 -7.54
CA VAL A 210 13.51 -0.83 -6.37
C VAL A 210 14.73 -0.54 -5.48
N ASP A 211 14.52 -0.58 -4.17
CA ASP A 211 15.60 -0.43 -3.20
C ASP A 211 16.68 -1.50 -3.43
N PRO A 212 17.95 -1.12 -3.70
CA PRO A 212 18.99 -2.07 -4.03
C PRO A 212 19.31 -3.05 -2.88
N ARG A 213 18.78 -2.78 -1.68
CA ARG A 213 18.87 -3.69 -0.53
C ARG A 213 17.81 -4.80 -0.56
N PHE A 214 16.79 -4.69 -1.39
CA PHE A 214 15.81 -5.75 -1.67
C PHE A 214 16.13 -6.51 -2.96
N GLY A 215 16.76 -5.85 -3.93
CA GLY A 215 17.03 -6.36 -5.25
C GLY A 215 17.03 -5.27 -6.31
N SER A 216 16.75 -5.63 -7.54
CA SER A 216 16.62 -4.73 -8.69
C SER A 216 15.18 -4.66 -9.20
N ASN A 217 14.90 -3.74 -10.14
CA ASN A 217 13.63 -3.71 -10.86
C ASN A 217 13.35 -5.04 -11.58
N ASP A 218 14.38 -5.67 -12.16
CA ASP A 218 14.24 -6.96 -12.83
C ASP A 218 13.99 -8.10 -11.84
N ASP A 219 14.53 -8.05 -10.63
CA ASP A 219 14.23 -9.03 -9.58
C ASP A 219 12.77 -8.91 -9.13
N TYR A 220 12.25 -7.68 -9.03
CA TYR A 220 10.84 -7.47 -8.69
C TYR A 220 9.91 -7.98 -9.79
N ARG A 221 10.23 -7.68 -11.07
CA ARG A 221 9.47 -8.22 -12.21
C ARG A 221 9.50 -9.75 -12.25
N ARG A 222 10.65 -10.37 -11.94
CA ARG A 222 10.78 -11.83 -11.86
C ARG A 222 9.92 -12.40 -10.73
N LEU A 223 9.97 -11.85 -9.53
CA LEU A 223 9.12 -12.25 -8.40
C LEU A 223 7.64 -12.22 -8.80
N ILE A 224 7.19 -11.15 -9.46
CA ILE A 224 5.80 -11.02 -9.92
C ILE A 224 5.46 -12.13 -10.93
N SER A 225 6.34 -12.40 -11.88
CA SER A 225 6.15 -13.50 -12.85
C SER A 225 6.07 -14.87 -12.17
N GLU A 226 6.87 -15.11 -11.14
CA GLU A 226 6.84 -16.34 -10.35
C GLU A 226 5.55 -16.45 -9.52
N CYS A 227 5.07 -15.35 -8.93
CA CYS A 227 3.76 -15.29 -8.29
C CYS A 227 2.63 -15.63 -9.26
N HIS A 228 2.63 -15.00 -10.44
CA HIS A 228 1.60 -15.25 -11.47
C HIS A 228 1.59 -16.70 -11.95
N SER A 229 2.76 -17.35 -12.06
CA SER A 229 2.83 -18.77 -12.44
C SER A 229 2.16 -19.71 -11.44
N ARG A 230 1.94 -19.24 -10.20
CA ARG A 230 1.23 -19.93 -9.11
C ARG A 230 -0.20 -19.42 -8.90
N GLY A 231 -0.68 -18.51 -9.75
CA GLY A 231 -2.00 -17.89 -9.60
C GLY A 231 -2.07 -16.86 -8.46
N ILE A 232 -0.93 -16.35 -8.00
CA ILE A 232 -0.83 -15.34 -6.93
C ILE A 232 -0.65 -13.96 -7.59
N LYS A 233 -1.55 -13.04 -7.30
CA LYS A 233 -1.49 -11.63 -7.71
C LYS A 233 -0.51 -10.84 -6.84
N VAL A 234 -0.02 -9.70 -7.34
CA VAL A 234 0.88 -8.82 -6.58
C VAL A 234 0.31 -7.41 -6.49
N VAL A 235 0.20 -6.89 -5.28
CA VAL A 235 -0.23 -5.52 -4.97
C VAL A 235 0.99 -4.71 -4.53
N MET A 236 1.23 -3.60 -5.21
CA MET A 236 2.34 -2.69 -4.91
C MET A 236 1.90 -1.58 -3.97
N ASP A 237 2.69 -1.32 -2.93
CA ASP A 237 2.49 -0.19 -2.04
C ASP A 237 3.13 1.07 -2.64
N MET A 238 2.36 2.14 -2.80
CA MET A 238 2.80 3.42 -3.37
C MET A 238 2.50 4.57 -2.42
N ILE A 239 3.39 5.56 -2.40
CA ILE A 239 3.31 6.73 -1.53
C ILE A 239 3.29 7.99 -2.38
N PHE A 240 2.13 8.66 -2.48
CA PHE A 240 1.98 9.89 -3.28
C PHE A 240 1.71 11.13 -2.45
N ASN A 241 1.43 10.96 -1.16
CA ASN A 241 1.29 12.08 -0.24
C ASN A 241 2.61 12.80 0.02
N HIS A 242 3.69 12.04 0.21
CA HIS A 242 5.00 12.57 0.61
C HIS A 242 6.15 11.82 -0.08
N CYS A 243 7.35 12.35 0.01
CA CYS A 243 8.59 11.65 -0.34
C CYS A 243 9.54 11.60 0.86
N GLY A 244 10.68 10.94 0.71
CA GLY A 244 11.73 10.96 1.71
C GLY A 244 12.47 12.31 1.73
N LEU A 245 12.89 12.77 2.92
CA LEU A 245 13.62 14.04 3.11
C LEU A 245 14.96 14.08 2.34
N TYR A 246 15.49 12.92 1.94
CA TYR A 246 16.74 12.81 1.17
C TYR A 246 16.47 12.44 -0.30
N HIS A 247 15.23 12.53 -0.77
CA HIS A 247 14.93 12.45 -2.19
C HIS A 247 15.72 13.53 -2.95
N PRO A 248 16.29 13.25 -4.16
CA PRO A 248 17.06 14.23 -4.94
C PRO A 248 16.35 15.58 -5.14
N TRP A 249 15.03 15.61 -5.20
CA TRP A 249 14.27 16.87 -5.27
C TRP A 249 14.52 17.82 -4.11
N LEU A 250 14.82 17.30 -2.89
CA LEU A 250 15.03 18.14 -1.71
C LEU A 250 16.38 18.89 -1.71
N TYR A 251 17.29 18.49 -2.62
CA TYR A 251 18.53 19.22 -2.85
C TYR A 251 18.38 20.32 -3.91
N ASP A 252 17.39 20.15 -4.82
CA ASP A 252 17.08 21.07 -5.91
C ASP A 252 15.64 20.83 -6.37
N LEU A 253 14.70 21.64 -5.84
CA LEU A 253 13.28 21.51 -6.19
C LEU A 253 13.04 21.92 -7.64
N PRO A 254 12.27 21.16 -8.44
CA PRO A 254 11.89 21.55 -9.81
C PRO A 254 11.18 22.90 -9.86
N SER A 255 10.29 23.17 -8.88
CA SER A 255 9.62 24.46 -8.66
C SER A 255 9.41 24.72 -7.17
N HIS A 256 9.21 25.99 -6.80
CA HIS A 256 8.98 26.40 -5.41
C HIS A 256 7.71 25.79 -4.80
N ASP A 257 6.73 25.45 -5.62
CA ASP A 257 5.45 24.84 -5.24
C ASP A 257 5.43 23.30 -5.41
N TRP A 258 6.62 22.67 -5.51
CA TRP A 258 6.74 21.21 -5.60
C TRP A 258 6.32 20.51 -4.31
N LEU A 259 6.59 21.17 -3.18
CA LEU A 259 6.20 20.72 -1.84
C LEU A 259 5.18 21.70 -1.24
N ASN A 260 4.26 21.16 -0.45
CA ASN A 260 3.45 21.95 0.45
C ASN A 260 4.33 22.53 1.58
N ALA A 261 3.83 23.55 2.29
CA ALA A 261 4.61 24.42 3.19
C ALA A 261 5.76 25.22 2.51
N GLN A 262 6.06 24.98 1.25
CA GLN A 262 7.01 25.72 0.39
C GLN A 262 8.31 26.13 1.13
N PRO A 263 9.07 25.18 1.70
CA PRO A 263 10.26 25.50 2.46
C PRO A 263 11.34 26.06 1.56
N THR A 264 12.16 26.98 2.11
CA THR A 264 13.37 27.45 1.41
C THR A 264 14.43 26.35 1.37
N ALA A 265 15.37 26.43 0.42
CA ALA A 265 16.50 25.50 0.34
C ALA A 265 17.33 25.46 1.65
N ASP A 266 17.52 26.60 2.34
CA ASP A 266 18.17 26.66 3.65
C ASP A 266 17.34 25.99 4.74
N GLY A 267 16.03 26.15 4.70
CA GLY A 267 15.09 25.47 5.57
C GLY A 267 15.20 23.95 5.43
N ILE A 268 15.15 23.45 4.19
CA ILE A 268 15.32 22.01 3.91
C ILE A 268 16.65 21.48 4.47
N ARG A 269 17.77 22.14 4.19
CA ARG A 269 19.10 21.75 4.72
C ARG A 269 19.11 21.72 6.25
N SER A 270 18.46 22.69 6.90
CA SER A 270 18.35 22.71 8.36
C SER A 270 17.53 21.57 8.90
N VAL A 271 16.45 21.17 8.24
CA VAL A 271 15.64 19.99 8.61
C VAL A 271 16.44 18.70 8.40
N GLN A 272 17.17 18.57 7.27
CA GLN A 272 18.07 17.44 7.02
C GLN A 272 19.13 17.31 8.13
N GLN A 273 19.76 18.43 8.53
CA GLN A 273 20.72 18.44 9.63
C GLN A 273 20.09 18.04 10.97
N ALA A 274 18.87 18.49 11.25
CA ALA A 274 18.14 18.08 12.46
C ALA A 274 17.84 16.59 12.46
N ASN A 275 17.43 16.03 11.31
CA ASN A 275 17.16 14.62 11.12
C ASN A 275 18.42 13.76 11.35
N LEU A 276 19.56 14.14 10.76
CA LEU A 276 20.85 13.45 10.95
C LEU A 276 21.34 13.45 12.39
N THR A 277 21.12 14.54 13.11
CA THR A 277 21.65 14.71 14.49
C THR A 277 20.67 14.26 15.55
N GLY A 278 19.41 13.97 15.20
CA GLY A 278 18.31 13.73 16.13
C GLY A 278 17.94 14.95 17.00
N LYS A 279 18.40 16.17 16.58
CA LYS A 279 18.17 17.41 17.34
C LYS A 279 17.17 18.30 16.62
N ARG A 280 16.01 18.51 17.23
CA ARG A 280 15.01 19.46 16.74
C ARG A 280 15.58 20.88 16.72
N ASN A 281 15.23 21.67 15.70
CA ASN A 281 15.68 23.04 15.52
C ASN A 281 14.53 23.93 15.00
N ALA A 282 14.76 25.25 14.93
CA ALA A 282 13.75 26.23 14.51
C ALA A 282 13.17 25.98 13.11
N ALA A 283 13.92 25.37 12.18
CA ALA A 283 13.40 25.04 10.85
C ALA A 283 12.36 23.92 10.93
N VAL A 284 12.59 22.90 11.76
CA VAL A 284 11.58 21.87 12.04
C VAL A 284 10.37 22.46 12.74
N ASP A 285 10.59 23.40 13.69
CA ASP A 285 9.49 24.03 14.42
C ASP A 285 8.64 24.96 13.56
N SER A 286 9.18 25.47 12.44
CA SER A 286 8.47 26.33 11.48
C SER A 286 7.74 25.57 10.37
N LEU A 287 7.92 24.23 10.28
CA LEU A 287 7.23 23.44 9.27
C LEU A 287 5.74 23.32 9.60
N LEU A 288 4.93 23.35 8.55
CA LEU A 288 3.54 22.94 8.62
C LEU A 288 3.52 21.40 8.69
N LEU A 289 3.43 20.85 9.90
CA LEU A 289 3.24 19.40 10.10
C LEU A 289 1.76 19.08 10.15
N THR A 290 1.39 17.91 9.64
CA THR A 290 0.01 17.47 9.68
C THR A 290 -0.51 17.34 11.12
N ASN A 291 -1.77 17.65 11.33
CA ASN A 291 -2.44 17.49 12.62
C ASN A 291 -2.95 16.05 12.86
N PHE A 292 -2.82 15.15 11.88
CA PHE A 292 -3.34 13.77 11.90
C PHE A 292 -4.85 13.66 12.18
N ARG A 293 -5.64 14.70 11.84
CA ARG A 293 -7.09 14.76 12.11
C ARG A 293 -7.90 14.53 10.83
N LEU A 294 -7.91 13.30 10.33
CA LEU A 294 -8.57 12.94 9.06
C LEU A 294 -10.07 13.24 9.01
N ASN A 295 -10.74 13.43 10.15
CA ASN A 295 -12.13 13.86 10.17
C ASN A 295 -12.33 15.24 9.52
N THR A 296 -11.30 16.09 9.46
CA THR A 296 -11.36 17.41 8.80
C THR A 296 -11.67 17.33 7.31
N VAL A 297 -11.35 16.22 6.64
CA VAL A 297 -11.56 16.09 5.18
C VAL A 297 -13.04 15.94 4.79
N HIS A 298 -13.91 15.62 5.74
CA HIS A 298 -15.37 15.47 5.52
C HIS A 298 -16.23 16.28 6.51
N ASP A 299 -15.62 16.97 7.48
CA ASP A 299 -16.36 17.79 8.45
C ASP A 299 -16.88 19.07 7.77
N PRO A 300 -18.22 19.28 7.69
CA PRO A 300 -18.79 20.45 7.04
C PRO A 300 -18.54 21.77 7.82
N TYR A 301 -18.04 21.68 9.04
CA TYR A 301 -17.79 22.84 9.93
C TYR A 301 -16.31 23.12 10.14
N VAL A 302 -15.42 22.34 9.51
CA VAL A 302 -13.97 22.48 9.68
C VAL A 302 -13.49 23.87 9.30
N SER A 303 -12.56 24.41 10.08
CA SER A 303 -11.85 25.65 9.70
C SER A 303 -10.88 25.37 8.56
N GLN A 304 -10.67 26.37 7.69
CA GLN A 304 -9.67 26.26 6.63
C GLN A 304 -8.25 26.02 7.20
N TYR A 305 -7.98 26.58 8.38
CA TYR A 305 -6.72 26.36 9.07
C TYR A 305 -6.49 24.89 9.40
N ASP A 306 -7.46 24.21 10.03
CA ASP A 306 -7.34 22.81 10.39
C ASP A 306 -7.34 21.88 9.18
N PHE A 307 -8.17 22.19 8.17
CA PHE A 307 -8.17 21.47 6.90
C PHE A 307 -6.79 21.50 6.23
N ASN A 308 -6.17 22.70 6.11
CA ASN A 308 -4.85 22.84 5.51
C ASN A 308 -3.77 22.10 6.32
N HIS A 309 -3.88 22.10 7.66
CA HIS A 309 -2.97 21.33 8.51
C HIS A 309 -3.15 19.82 8.37
N THR A 310 -4.24 19.35 7.81
CA THR A 310 -4.41 17.94 7.48
C THR A 310 -3.82 17.61 6.12
N VAL A 311 -4.20 18.36 5.06
CA VAL A 311 -3.93 17.97 3.67
C VAL A 311 -2.69 18.63 3.06
N ASP A 312 -2.16 19.70 3.66
CA ASP A 312 -0.96 20.40 3.20
C ASP A 312 0.23 20.25 4.17
N GLY A 313 0.03 19.52 5.27
CA GLY A 313 1.04 19.34 6.31
C GLY A 313 1.97 18.17 6.02
N TRP A 314 3.28 18.36 6.23
CA TRP A 314 4.24 17.26 6.18
C TRP A 314 3.85 16.16 7.16
N PHE A 315 3.87 14.91 6.72
CA PHE A 315 3.46 13.78 7.55
C PHE A 315 4.30 13.69 8.83
N VAL A 316 5.60 13.76 8.67
CA VAL A 316 6.59 14.01 9.73
C VAL A 316 7.75 14.81 9.11
N SER A 317 8.68 15.33 9.92
CA SER A 317 9.81 16.11 9.41
C SER A 317 10.71 15.35 8.42
N GLY A 318 10.72 14.02 8.47
CA GLY A 318 11.44 13.14 7.53
C GLY A 318 10.67 12.79 6.25
N MET A 319 9.41 13.21 6.14
CA MET A 319 8.50 12.88 5.04
C MET A 319 7.81 14.15 4.51
N PRO A 320 8.55 14.94 3.67
CA PRO A 320 8.05 16.16 3.05
C PRO A 320 6.81 15.94 2.20
N ASP A 321 5.79 16.76 2.41
CA ASP A 321 4.51 16.68 1.74
C ASP A 321 4.59 17.18 0.30
N LEU A 322 4.16 16.36 -0.64
CA LEU A 322 4.13 16.67 -2.08
C LEU A 322 2.89 17.50 -2.42
N ASN A 323 3.05 18.51 -3.25
CA ASN A 323 1.91 19.28 -3.73
C ASN A 323 1.27 18.65 -4.98
N GLN A 324 0.32 17.73 -4.80
CA GLN A 324 -0.38 17.02 -5.88
C GLN A 324 -1.22 17.97 -6.76
N ARG A 325 -1.43 19.22 -6.37
CA ARG A 325 -2.06 20.28 -7.20
C ARG A 325 -1.12 20.80 -8.28
N ASN A 326 0.22 20.63 -8.11
CA ASN A 326 1.18 20.93 -9.17
C ASN A 326 0.97 19.96 -10.35
N PRO A 327 0.64 20.45 -11.57
CA PRO A 327 0.26 19.58 -12.68
C PRO A 327 1.42 18.72 -13.20
N HIS A 328 2.65 19.19 -13.09
CA HIS A 328 3.82 18.45 -13.54
C HIS A 328 4.15 17.29 -12.59
N LEU A 329 4.06 17.55 -11.27
CA LEU A 329 4.22 16.52 -10.26
C LEU A 329 3.11 15.47 -10.36
N MET A 330 1.86 15.89 -10.47
CA MET A 330 0.73 14.96 -10.56
C MET A 330 0.81 14.08 -11.80
N THR A 331 1.23 14.63 -12.94
CA THR A 331 1.47 13.83 -14.16
C THR A 331 2.59 12.82 -13.95
N TYR A 332 3.69 13.22 -13.28
CA TYR A 332 4.78 12.31 -12.92
C TYR A 332 4.29 11.12 -12.07
N LEU A 333 3.47 11.38 -11.05
CA LEU A 333 2.92 10.35 -10.16
C LEU A 333 1.93 9.42 -10.88
N ILE A 334 1.07 9.97 -11.74
CA ILE A 334 0.16 9.17 -12.60
C ILE A 334 0.98 8.23 -13.51
N GLN A 335 1.97 8.79 -14.20
CA GLN A 335 2.83 8.01 -15.11
C GLN A 335 3.68 6.98 -14.37
N ASN A 336 4.08 7.26 -13.13
CA ASN A 336 4.76 6.30 -12.27
C ASN A 336 3.92 5.05 -12.02
N SER A 337 2.63 5.21 -11.68
CA SER A 337 1.71 4.06 -11.52
C SER A 337 1.57 3.26 -12.80
N ILE A 338 1.32 3.94 -13.93
CA ILE A 338 1.18 3.31 -15.25
C ILE A 338 2.46 2.55 -15.63
N TRP A 339 3.61 3.17 -15.34
CA TRP A 339 4.91 2.56 -15.63
C TRP A 339 5.12 1.25 -14.87
N TRP A 340 4.80 1.21 -13.57
CA TRP A 340 4.93 -0.02 -12.78
C TRP A 340 3.93 -1.09 -13.20
N ILE A 341 2.72 -0.72 -13.60
CA ILE A 341 1.72 -1.67 -14.13
C ILE A 341 2.25 -2.33 -15.41
N GLU A 342 2.74 -1.55 -16.37
CA GLU A 342 3.27 -2.08 -17.63
C GLU A 342 4.62 -2.78 -17.48
N TYR A 343 5.55 -2.22 -16.67
CA TYR A 343 6.89 -2.76 -16.51
C TYR A 343 6.92 -4.07 -15.74
N ALA A 344 6.20 -4.12 -14.63
CA ALA A 344 6.29 -5.24 -13.70
C ALA A 344 5.08 -6.18 -13.75
N GLY A 345 3.94 -5.72 -14.27
CA GLY A 345 2.71 -6.52 -14.34
C GLY A 345 1.97 -6.63 -12.99
N ILE A 346 2.07 -5.61 -12.12
CA ILE A 346 1.36 -5.62 -10.84
C ILE A 346 -0.16 -5.71 -11.04
N ASN A 347 -0.86 -6.29 -10.06
CA ASN A 347 -2.31 -6.54 -10.09
C ASN A 347 -3.11 -5.57 -9.23
N GLY A 348 -2.45 -4.66 -8.55
CA GLY A 348 -3.11 -3.67 -7.73
C GLY A 348 -2.13 -2.69 -7.10
N ILE A 349 -2.68 -1.61 -6.57
CA ILE A 349 -1.95 -0.61 -5.81
C ILE A 349 -2.64 -0.46 -4.46
N ARG A 350 -1.84 -0.48 -3.38
CA ARG A 350 -2.23 0.11 -2.11
C ARG A 350 -1.63 1.51 -2.06
N MET A 351 -2.48 2.52 -1.91
CA MET A 351 -2.04 3.90 -1.80
C MET A 351 -1.97 4.30 -0.33
N ASP A 352 -0.76 4.57 0.11
CA ASP A 352 -0.42 5.02 1.45
C ASP A 352 -1.06 6.37 1.79
N THR A 353 -1.47 6.55 3.04
CA THR A 353 -1.94 7.84 3.59
C THR A 353 -2.92 8.58 2.69
N TYR A 354 -3.82 7.85 1.99
CA TYR A 354 -4.67 8.36 0.92
C TYR A 354 -5.43 9.66 1.25
N PRO A 355 -6.07 9.85 2.45
CA PRO A 355 -6.84 11.04 2.75
C PRO A 355 -6.02 12.29 3.06
N TYR A 356 -4.71 12.18 3.23
CA TYR A 356 -3.83 13.34 3.46
C TYR A 356 -3.48 14.07 2.17
N ALA A 357 -3.52 13.39 1.02
CA ALA A 357 -3.28 13.99 -0.28
C ALA A 357 -4.48 14.80 -0.78
N ASP A 358 -4.25 15.73 -1.74
CA ASP A 358 -5.33 16.50 -2.38
C ASP A 358 -6.35 15.56 -3.04
N MET A 359 -7.59 15.58 -2.57
CA MET A 359 -8.64 14.63 -2.97
C MET A 359 -8.99 14.73 -4.46
N GLU A 360 -9.00 15.94 -5.05
CA GLU A 360 -9.30 16.10 -6.48
C GLU A 360 -8.15 15.61 -7.35
N ALA A 361 -6.91 15.83 -6.92
CA ALA A 361 -5.73 15.30 -7.60
C ALA A 361 -5.72 13.77 -7.57
N MET A 362 -6.03 13.16 -6.41
CA MET A 362 -6.14 11.72 -6.28
C MET A 362 -7.30 11.15 -7.10
N ALA A 363 -8.43 11.85 -7.21
CA ALA A 363 -9.51 11.46 -8.10
C ALA A 363 -9.09 11.51 -9.58
N ARG A 364 -8.25 12.47 -9.99
CA ARG A 364 -7.66 12.49 -11.35
C ARG A 364 -6.75 11.29 -11.58
N TRP A 365 -5.92 10.94 -10.59
CA TRP A 365 -5.06 9.75 -10.65
C TRP A 365 -5.89 8.47 -10.81
N ASN A 366 -6.90 8.25 -9.97
CA ASN A 366 -7.79 7.09 -10.06
C ASN A 366 -8.45 6.99 -11.44
N ARG A 367 -8.97 8.12 -11.98
CA ARG A 367 -9.56 8.15 -13.33
C ARG A 367 -8.56 7.80 -14.41
N ALA A 368 -7.33 8.30 -14.30
CA ALA A 368 -6.29 8.05 -15.30
C ALA A 368 -5.90 6.56 -15.33
N VAL A 369 -5.71 5.94 -14.16
CA VAL A 369 -5.43 4.52 -14.05
C VAL A 369 -6.61 3.67 -14.52
N ALA A 370 -7.85 3.99 -14.09
CA ALA A 370 -9.04 3.25 -14.48
C ALA A 370 -9.36 3.34 -16.00
N ARG A 371 -9.03 4.48 -16.63
CA ARG A 371 -9.16 4.65 -18.08
C ARG A 371 -8.21 3.75 -18.84
N GLU A 372 -6.95 3.66 -18.38
CA GLU A 372 -5.93 2.84 -19.00
C GLU A 372 -6.14 1.34 -18.68
N TYR A 373 -6.61 1.02 -17.46
CA TYR A 373 -6.76 -0.35 -16.94
C TYR A 373 -8.12 -0.53 -16.28
N PRO A 374 -9.20 -0.78 -17.05
CA PRO A 374 -10.57 -0.79 -16.52
C PRO A 374 -10.86 -1.93 -15.52
N ARG A 375 -10.03 -2.97 -15.47
CA ARG A 375 -10.15 -4.11 -14.55
C ARG A 375 -9.17 -4.06 -13.38
N PHE A 376 -8.33 -3.03 -13.30
CA PHE A 376 -7.36 -2.86 -12.24
C PHE A 376 -8.02 -2.41 -10.93
N ASN A 377 -7.43 -2.75 -9.78
CA ASN A 377 -7.95 -2.33 -8.49
C ASN A 377 -6.92 -1.52 -7.68
N ILE A 378 -7.42 -0.54 -6.95
CA ILE A 378 -6.66 0.32 -6.06
C ILE A 378 -7.35 0.32 -4.70
N VAL A 379 -6.59 0.09 -3.63
CA VAL A 379 -7.04 0.30 -2.26
C VAL A 379 -6.33 1.51 -1.66
N GLY A 380 -7.11 2.45 -1.12
CA GLY A 380 -6.58 3.61 -0.38
C GLY A 380 -6.58 3.34 1.11
N GLU A 381 -5.43 3.57 1.75
CA GLU A 381 -5.39 3.57 3.20
C GLU A 381 -6.14 4.78 3.73
N SER A 382 -7.30 4.53 4.31
CA SER A 382 -8.19 5.54 4.87
C SER A 382 -8.37 5.24 6.36
N TRP A 383 -7.37 5.61 7.18
CA TRP A 383 -7.40 5.32 8.62
C TRP A 383 -8.40 6.23 9.34
N LEU A 384 -9.65 5.88 9.23
CA LEU A 384 -10.80 6.54 9.86
C LEU A 384 -11.53 5.53 10.75
N GLU A 385 -12.07 6.01 11.88
CA GLU A 385 -12.53 5.14 12.96
C GLU A 385 -13.99 4.71 12.86
N ASN A 386 -14.72 5.20 11.86
CA ASN A 386 -16.13 4.89 11.68
C ASN A 386 -16.50 4.66 10.21
N GLU A 387 -17.55 3.89 10.01
CA GLU A 387 -18.01 3.43 8.70
C GLU A 387 -18.42 4.58 7.76
N ALA A 388 -19.02 5.63 8.29
CA ALA A 388 -19.47 6.77 7.48
C ALA A 388 -18.27 7.52 6.88
N SER A 389 -17.22 7.72 7.68
CA SER A 389 -15.97 8.37 7.25
C SER A 389 -15.21 7.53 6.22
N ILE A 390 -15.16 6.21 6.41
CA ILE A 390 -14.57 5.30 5.42
C ILE A 390 -15.37 5.31 4.12
N ALA A 391 -16.70 5.18 4.22
CA ALA A 391 -17.59 5.19 3.07
C ALA A 391 -17.48 6.47 2.25
N TYR A 392 -17.23 7.63 2.90
CA TYR A 392 -17.02 8.92 2.25
C TYR A 392 -15.89 8.88 1.22
N MET A 393 -14.85 8.06 1.45
CA MET A 393 -13.70 7.93 0.55
C MET A 393 -13.94 6.99 -0.64
N GLN A 394 -15.01 6.19 -0.62
CA GLN A 394 -15.25 5.20 -1.67
C GLN A 394 -15.87 5.82 -2.93
N ARG A 395 -15.46 5.33 -4.10
CA ARG A 395 -16.05 5.67 -5.40
C ARG A 395 -17.58 5.52 -5.37
N GLY A 396 -18.29 6.55 -5.88
CA GLY A 396 -19.74 6.54 -6.00
C GLY A 396 -20.47 6.82 -4.68
N ASN A 397 -19.78 7.14 -3.60
CA ASN A 397 -20.44 7.60 -2.38
C ASN A 397 -21.12 8.95 -2.61
N LYS A 398 -22.39 9.05 -2.21
CA LYS A 398 -23.24 10.23 -2.47
C LYS A 398 -23.03 11.36 -1.47
N LEU A 399 -22.38 11.11 -0.34
CA LEU A 399 -22.12 12.12 0.69
C LEU A 399 -20.89 12.97 0.34
N ASN A 400 -20.00 12.46 -0.49
CA ASN A 400 -18.82 13.17 -0.92
C ASN A 400 -19.12 14.02 -2.17
N PRO A 401 -18.91 15.35 -2.16
CA PRO A 401 -19.09 16.19 -3.33
C PRO A 401 -18.04 15.91 -4.43
N VAL A 402 -16.87 15.37 -4.06
CA VAL A 402 -15.86 14.88 -4.98
C VAL A 402 -16.00 13.37 -5.10
N ASN A 403 -16.39 12.85 -6.28
CA ASN A 403 -16.26 11.43 -6.51
C ASN A 403 -14.77 11.06 -6.62
N THR A 404 -14.24 10.40 -5.60
CA THR A 404 -12.81 10.05 -5.49
C THR A 404 -12.35 9.07 -6.55
N GLU A 405 -13.27 8.32 -7.18
CA GLU A 405 -12.99 7.18 -8.06
C GLU A 405 -12.17 6.05 -7.40
N LEU A 406 -11.96 6.11 -6.08
CA LEU A 406 -11.25 5.07 -5.32
C LEU A 406 -12.13 3.82 -5.17
N PRO A 407 -11.79 2.69 -5.81
CA PRO A 407 -12.67 1.53 -5.81
C PRO A 407 -12.73 0.80 -4.47
N THR A 408 -11.60 0.70 -3.75
CA THR A 408 -11.49 -0.09 -2.51
C THR A 408 -10.97 0.78 -1.38
N VAL A 409 -11.57 0.66 -0.20
CA VAL A 409 -11.18 1.33 1.06
C VAL A 409 -10.91 0.29 2.14
N MET A 410 -10.11 0.64 3.15
CA MET A 410 -9.74 -0.27 4.24
C MET A 410 -10.77 -0.20 5.39
N ASP A 411 -11.22 -1.36 5.86
CA ASP A 411 -12.23 -1.47 6.93
C ASP A 411 -11.58 -1.35 8.32
N PHE A 412 -11.06 -0.16 8.62
CA PHE A 412 -10.49 0.15 9.94
C PHE A 412 -11.48 -0.02 11.10
N PRO A 413 -12.79 0.28 10.96
CA PRO A 413 -13.75 0.00 12.03
C PRO A 413 -13.77 -1.47 12.44
N LEU A 414 -13.70 -2.42 11.49
CA LEU A 414 -13.59 -3.84 11.80
C LEU A 414 -12.28 -4.16 12.56
N CYS A 415 -11.16 -3.62 12.09
CA CYS A 415 -9.86 -3.80 12.74
C CYS A 415 -9.89 -3.33 14.21
N LEU A 416 -10.40 -2.12 14.45
CA LEU A 416 -10.42 -1.51 15.77
C LEU A 416 -11.35 -2.23 16.76
N MET A 417 -12.42 -2.89 16.30
CA MET A 417 -13.33 -3.61 17.17
C MET A 417 -13.01 -5.10 17.35
N ALA A 418 -12.15 -5.67 16.51
CA ALA A 418 -11.97 -7.12 16.42
C ALA A 418 -11.59 -7.79 17.74
N GLN A 419 -10.62 -7.23 18.47
CA GLN A 419 -10.19 -7.80 19.75
C GLN A 419 -11.34 -7.82 20.77
N GLN A 420 -12.15 -6.78 20.83
CA GLN A 420 -13.33 -6.74 21.72
C GLN A 420 -14.42 -7.71 21.22
N ALA A 421 -14.70 -7.74 19.92
CA ALA A 421 -15.74 -8.59 19.36
C ALA A 421 -15.50 -10.08 19.64
N PHE A 422 -14.27 -10.55 19.56
CA PHE A 422 -13.92 -11.94 19.82
C PHE A 422 -13.43 -12.21 21.25
N GLY A 423 -12.93 -11.18 21.96
CA GLY A 423 -12.46 -11.27 23.35
C GLY A 423 -13.58 -11.26 24.37
N GLU A 424 -14.62 -10.47 24.16
CA GLU A 424 -15.76 -10.35 25.07
C GLU A 424 -16.72 -11.54 24.95
N GLN A 425 -17.57 -11.72 25.95
CA GLN A 425 -18.71 -12.64 25.88
C GLN A 425 -19.93 -11.91 25.30
N THR A 426 -20.67 -12.58 24.44
CA THR A 426 -21.90 -12.06 23.82
C THR A 426 -23.05 -12.14 24.81
N LYS A 427 -23.34 -11.06 25.54
CA LYS A 427 -24.36 -11.00 26.61
C LYS A 427 -25.44 -9.95 26.35
N SER A 428 -25.08 -8.82 25.79
CA SER A 428 -25.98 -7.70 25.48
C SER A 428 -25.97 -7.35 24.00
N GLY A 429 -26.76 -6.37 23.58
CA GLY A 429 -26.82 -5.95 22.18
C GLY A 429 -25.59 -5.18 21.66
N SER A 430 -24.57 -4.95 22.51
CA SER A 430 -23.41 -4.12 22.18
C SER A 430 -22.05 -4.75 22.51
N ASP A 431 -22.02 -6.01 22.97
CA ASP A 431 -20.79 -6.70 23.31
C ASP A 431 -20.56 -7.97 22.48
N GLY A 432 -19.35 -8.48 22.51
CA GLY A 432 -18.96 -9.69 21.83
C GLY A 432 -19.34 -9.68 20.34
N LEU A 433 -19.91 -10.77 19.85
CA LEU A 433 -20.30 -10.92 18.44
C LEU A 433 -21.44 -9.98 18.00
N ASN A 434 -22.16 -9.32 18.94
CA ASN A 434 -23.12 -8.27 18.58
C ASN A 434 -22.43 -7.05 17.94
N ARG A 435 -21.14 -6.79 18.26
CA ARG A 435 -20.36 -5.74 17.61
C ARG A 435 -20.29 -5.99 16.10
N LEU A 436 -20.02 -7.24 15.70
CA LEU A 436 -19.95 -7.64 14.29
C LEU A 436 -21.29 -7.53 13.58
N PHE A 437 -22.38 -7.94 14.26
CA PHE A 437 -23.74 -7.79 13.73
C PHE A 437 -24.08 -6.31 13.49
N ASN A 438 -23.78 -5.45 14.45
CA ASN A 438 -24.03 -4.00 14.35
C ASN A 438 -23.17 -3.35 13.27
N HIS A 439 -21.91 -3.75 13.15
CA HIS A 439 -21.00 -3.27 12.11
C HIS A 439 -21.51 -3.61 10.70
N LEU A 440 -21.86 -4.87 10.46
CA LEU A 440 -22.40 -5.29 9.16
C LEU A 440 -23.74 -4.61 8.80
N ALA A 441 -24.53 -4.20 9.80
CA ALA A 441 -25.76 -3.44 9.56
C ALA A 441 -25.48 -2.05 8.95
N LEU A 442 -24.25 -1.52 9.10
CA LEU A 442 -23.82 -0.25 8.52
C LEU A 442 -23.26 -0.38 7.09
N ASP A 443 -23.23 -1.59 6.53
CA ASP A 443 -22.86 -1.80 5.12
C ASP A 443 -23.70 -0.95 4.14
N MET A 444 -24.89 -0.51 4.57
CA MET A 444 -25.74 0.42 3.84
C MET A 444 -25.11 1.79 3.53
N LEU A 445 -24.05 2.17 4.23
CA LEU A 445 -23.34 3.44 4.03
C LEU A 445 -22.38 3.38 2.83
N TYR A 446 -21.89 2.20 2.47
CA TYR A 446 -20.93 2.01 1.39
C TYR A 446 -21.63 1.95 0.03
N ALA A 447 -20.96 2.48 -0.98
CA ALA A 447 -21.42 2.30 -2.36
C ALA A 447 -21.30 0.83 -2.82
N ASP A 448 -20.25 0.13 -2.34
CA ASP A 448 -20.02 -1.29 -2.59
C ASP A 448 -19.23 -1.92 -1.43
N CYS A 449 -19.91 -2.60 -0.52
CA CYS A 449 -19.29 -3.26 0.62
C CYS A 449 -18.45 -4.50 0.24
N SER A 450 -18.61 -5.06 -0.97
CA SER A 450 -17.76 -6.15 -1.46
C SER A 450 -16.33 -5.70 -1.78
N ARG A 451 -16.12 -4.38 -1.88
CA ARG A 451 -14.81 -3.75 -2.11
C ARG A 451 -14.20 -3.14 -0.85
N LEU A 452 -14.57 -3.59 0.33
CA LEU A 452 -13.86 -3.26 1.55
C LEU A 452 -12.68 -4.21 1.72
N LEU A 453 -11.47 -3.69 1.93
CA LEU A 453 -10.34 -4.49 2.39
C LEU A 453 -10.52 -4.73 3.90
N THR A 454 -10.87 -5.94 4.27
CA THR A 454 -11.18 -6.34 5.65
C THR A 454 -9.95 -6.95 6.32
N PHE A 455 -9.67 -6.57 7.56
CA PHE A 455 -8.49 -7.03 8.28
C PHE A 455 -8.65 -6.85 9.79
N TYR A 456 -7.80 -7.50 10.58
CA TYR A 456 -7.75 -7.35 12.03
C TYR A 456 -6.46 -6.69 12.51
N ASP A 457 -5.40 -6.83 11.74
CA ASP A 457 -4.09 -6.25 12.03
C ASP A 457 -3.32 -5.95 10.73
N ASN A 458 -2.34 -5.09 10.86
CA ASN A 458 -1.37 -4.79 9.82
C ASN A 458 -0.03 -4.35 10.45
N HIS A 459 0.90 -3.84 9.63
CA HIS A 459 2.20 -3.38 10.10
C HIS A 459 2.18 -2.08 10.93
N ASP A 460 1.03 -1.41 11.03
CA ASP A 460 0.83 -0.15 11.76
C ASP A 460 -0.09 -0.26 12.97
N THR A 461 -0.73 -1.41 13.16
CA THR A 461 -1.61 -1.68 14.32
C THR A 461 -0.98 -2.70 15.27
N ASP A 462 -1.55 -2.85 16.46
CA ASP A 462 -1.29 -4.05 17.26
C ASP A 462 -1.65 -5.29 16.43
N ARG A 463 -0.93 -6.40 16.66
CA ARG A 463 -1.37 -7.68 16.11
C ARG A 463 -2.67 -8.12 16.76
N PHE A 464 -3.48 -8.91 16.03
CA PHE A 464 -4.72 -9.48 16.60
C PHE A 464 -4.43 -10.29 17.87
N LEU A 465 -3.33 -11.04 17.91
CA LEU A 465 -2.80 -11.66 19.10
C LEU A 465 -1.78 -10.71 19.76
N LEU A 466 -2.07 -10.24 20.97
CA LEU A 466 -1.15 -9.38 21.73
C LEU A 466 -0.04 -10.21 22.38
N GLU A 467 -0.33 -11.46 22.74
CA GLU A 467 0.55 -12.43 23.40
C GLU A 467 0.31 -13.84 22.85
N GLU A 468 1.18 -14.77 23.20
CA GLU A 468 1.05 -16.17 22.77
C GLU A 468 -0.27 -16.79 23.30
N PRO A 469 -1.12 -17.35 22.41
CA PRO A 469 -2.41 -17.87 22.82
C PRO A 469 -2.26 -19.24 23.51
N SER A 470 -3.06 -19.48 24.54
CA SER A 470 -3.13 -20.79 25.23
C SER A 470 -3.99 -21.80 24.45
N ASP A 471 -4.95 -21.31 23.66
CA ASP A 471 -5.82 -22.10 22.76
C ASP A 471 -6.20 -21.28 21.52
N LEU A 472 -6.85 -21.89 20.55
CA LEU A 472 -7.20 -21.27 19.27
C LEU A 472 -8.68 -20.94 19.10
N ALA A 473 -9.52 -21.17 20.09
CA ALA A 473 -10.97 -21.10 19.88
C ALA A 473 -11.42 -19.70 19.41
N ARG A 474 -11.02 -18.66 20.11
CA ARG A 474 -11.33 -17.25 19.75
C ARG A 474 -10.63 -16.83 18.45
N TRP A 475 -9.38 -17.24 18.26
CA TRP A 475 -8.64 -16.95 17.03
C TRP A 475 -9.31 -17.61 15.82
N LYS A 476 -9.73 -18.88 15.93
CA LYS A 476 -10.47 -19.58 14.86
C LYS A 476 -11.79 -18.91 14.52
N GLN A 477 -12.54 -18.41 15.54
CA GLN A 477 -13.73 -17.60 15.28
C GLN A 477 -13.43 -16.36 14.45
N ALA A 478 -12.39 -15.62 14.83
CA ALA A 478 -11.98 -14.41 14.12
C ALA A 478 -11.60 -14.72 12.67
N GLN A 479 -10.72 -15.70 12.45
CA GLN A 479 -10.30 -16.04 11.09
C GLN A 479 -11.46 -16.58 10.23
N ALA A 480 -12.34 -17.40 10.80
CA ALA A 480 -13.54 -17.87 10.10
C ALA A 480 -14.44 -16.69 9.68
N PHE A 481 -14.68 -15.72 10.57
CA PHE A 481 -15.47 -14.55 10.23
C PHE A 481 -14.82 -13.72 9.12
N LEU A 482 -13.53 -13.42 9.21
CA LEU A 482 -12.78 -12.66 8.20
C LEU A 482 -12.89 -13.30 6.82
N LEU A 483 -12.74 -14.63 6.76
CA LEU A 483 -12.68 -15.37 5.50
C LEU A 483 -14.05 -15.75 4.91
N THR A 484 -15.13 -15.57 5.65
CA THR A 484 -16.48 -15.98 5.22
C THR A 484 -17.48 -14.84 5.08
N THR A 485 -17.19 -13.63 5.58
CA THR A 485 -18.03 -12.45 5.39
C THR A 485 -17.74 -11.71 4.09
N ARG A 486 -18.27 -10.52 3.93
CA ARG A 486 -18.10 -9.67 2.74
C ARG A 486 -16.73 -9.02 2.73
N GLY A 487 -16.30 -8.51 1.57
CA GLY A 487 -15.07 -7.78 1.38
C GLY A 487 -13.92 -8.64 0.84
N ILE A 488 -12.75 -8.03 0.85
CA ILE A 488 -11.47 -8.60 0.40
C ILE A 488 -10.62 -8.83 1.65
N PRO A 489 -10.45 -10.05 2.14
CA PRO A 489 -9.68 -10.30 3.34
C PRO A 489 -8.21 -9.98 3.15
N GLN A 490 -7.60 -9.35 4.17
CA GLN A 490 -6.16 -9.19 4.30
C GLN A 490 -5.68 -9.91 5.55
N ILE A 491 -4.64 -10.70 5.40
CA ILE A 491 -3.93 -11.42 6.46
C ILE A 491 -2.55 -10.78 6.58
N TYR A 492 -2.13 -10.43 7.78
CA TYR A 492 -0.79 -9.95 8.05
C TYR A 492 0.16 -11.14 8.25
N TYR A 493 1.36 -11.11 7.64
CA TYR A 493 2.29 -12.24 7.68
C TYR A 493 2.53 -12.76 9.09
N GLY A 494 2.56 -14.07 9.23
CA GLY A 494 2.77 -14.75 10.49
C GLY A 494 1.50 -14.92 11.35
N THR A 495 0.34 -14.36 10.94
CA THR A 495 -0.95 -14.62 11.63
C THR A 495 -1.26 -16.12 11.62
N GLU A 496 -0.99 -16.83 10.53
CA GLU A 496 -1.22 -18.25 10.35
C GLU A 496 -0.31 -19.15 11.20
N VAL A 497 0.76 -18.60 11.74
CA VAL A 497 1.70 -19.26 12.67
C VAL A 497 1.74 -18.57 14.03
N LEU A 498 0.68 -17.82 14.35
CA LEU A 498 0.40 -17.23 15.67
C LEU A 498 1.44 -16.19 16.12
N MET A 499 2.06 -15.47 15.19
CA MET A 499 2.87 -14.32 15.56
C MET A 499 2.01 -13.30 16.30
N HIS A 500 2.55 -12.79 17.39
CA HIS A 500 1.87 -11.84 18.30
C HIS A 500 2.74 -10.62 18.56
N GLY A 501 2.15 -9.55 19.05
CA GLY A 501 2.89 -8.35 19.41
C GLY A 501 2.02 -7.11 19.58
N SER A 502 2.53 -6.15 20.34
CA SER A 502 1.88 -4.88 20.61
C SER A 502 2.80 -3.71 20.31
N LYS A 503 2.23 -2.61 19.84
CA LYS A 503 2.90 -1.31 19.64
C LYS A 503 3.20 -0.57 20.95
N ALA A 504 2.77 -1.07 22.09
CA ALA A 504 2.95 -0.40 23.38
C ALA A 504 4.41 -0.02 23.68
N VAL A 505 5.38 -0.71 23.07
CA VAL A 505 6.81 -0.41 23.17
C VAL A 505 7.30 0.37 21.95
N THR A 506 7.23 -0.24 20.76
CA THR A 506 7.55 0.38 19.44
C THR A 506 6.87 -0.39 18.33
N ASP A 507 6.76 0.23 17.14
CA ASP A 507 6.26 -0.43 15.93
C ASP A 507 7.04 -1.71 15.58
N GLY A 508 8.33 -1.77 15.91
CA GLY A 508 9.15 -2.94 15.65
C GLY A 508 8.64 -4.22 16.27
N TYR A 509 7.90 -4.14 17.39
CA TYR A 509 7.35 -5.32 18.07
C TYR A 509 6.14 -5.96 17.36
N VAL A 510 5.50 -5.26 16.45
CA VAL A 510 4.49 -5.85 15.55
C VAL A 510 5.08 -6.25 14.19
N ARG A 511 6.36 -5.92 13.94
CA ARG A 511 7.10 -6.10 12.69
C ARG A 511 8.28 -7.08 12.87
N LEU A 512 8.10 -8.14 13.65
CA LEU A 512 9.12 -9.15 13.91
C LEU A 512 9.42 -9.99 12.67
N ASP A 513 10.60 -10.63 12.66
CA ASP A 513 11.00 -11.55 11.59
C ASP A 513 10.09 -12.77 11.51
N MET A 514 9.84 -13.24 10.29
CA MET A 514 9.22 -14.55 10.07
C MET A 514 10.20 -15.64 10.53
N PRO A 515 9.84 -16.50 11.49
CA PRO A 515 10.79 -17.48 12.04
C PRO A 515 11.25 -18.49 10.98
N GLY A 516 12.55 -18.59 10.79
CA GLY A 516 13.17 -19.43 9.77
C GLY A 516 13.48 -18.72 8.46
N GLY A 517 13.19 -17.42 8.35
CA GLY A 517 13.49 -16.63 7.16
C GLY A 517 14.93 -16.16 7.06
N PHE A 518 15.73 -16.32 8.11
CA PHE A 518 17.06 -15.69 8.15
C PHE A 518 18.16 -16.69 8.56
N PRO A 519 19.40 -16.49 8.06
CA PRO A 519 20.53 -17.31 8.47
C PRO A 519 20.71 -17.31 10.00
N GLY A 520 20.88 -18.50 10.56
CA GLY A 520 21.05 -18.70 12.01
C GLY A 520 19.75 -18.92 12.79
N ASP A 521 18.59 -18.85 12.16
CA ASP A 521 17.34 -19.23 12.80
C ASP A 521 17.34 -20.74 13.12
N SER A 522 16.98 -21.09 14.35
CA SER A 522 17.00 -22.48 14.83
C SER A 522 15.75 -23.28 14.45
N VAL A 523 14.67 -22.57 14.07
CA VAL A 523 13.37 -23.15 13.72
C VAL A 523 12.86 -22.45 12.46
N SER A 524 12.19 -23.19 11.57
CA SER A 524 11.56 -22.62 10.38
C SER A 524 10.08 -22.96 10.34
N VAL A 525 9.22 -21.96 10.47
CA VAL A 525 7.77 -22.12 10.32
C VAL A 525 7.32 -22.34 8.87
N PHE A 526 8.22 -22.16 7.91
CA PHE A 526 7.95 -22.45 6.49
C PHE A 526 7.73 -23.94 6.24
N THR A 527 8.15 -24.81 7.14
CA THR A 527 7.95 -26.25 7.04
C THR A 527 7.06 -26.78 8.17
N ALA A 528 6.29 -27.81 7.90
CA ALA A 528 5.39 -28.42 8.88
C ALA A 528 6.12 -28.92 10.13
N ASP A 529 7.34 -29.43 9.99
CA ASP A 529 8.14 -29.98 11.11
C ASP A 529 8.66 -28.86 12.03
N GLY A 530 8.86 -27.66 11.52
CA GLY A 530 9.31 -26.52 12.31
C GLY A 530 8.17 -25.79 13.07
N ARG A 531 6.90 -26.10 12.75
CA ARG A 531 5.74 -25.54 13.44
C ARG A 531 5.46 -26.30 14.72
N THR A 532 5.19 -25.60 15.83
CA THR A 532 4.65 -26.21 17.05
C THR A 532 3.30 -26.89 16.76
N PRO A 533 2.80 -27.80 17.63
CA PRO A 533 1.47 -28.37 17.44
C PRO A 533 0.36 -27.32 17.29
N LEU A 534 0.41 -26.23 18.06
CA LEU A 534 -0.57 -25.15 18.02
C LEU A 534 -0.46 -24.35 16.71
N GLN A 535 0.75 -24.00 16.27
CA GLN A 535 0.99 -23.33 14.99
C GLN A 535 0.56 -24.19 13.80
N ARG A 536 0.77 -25.51 13.88
CA ARG A 536 0.33 -26.45 12.83
C ARG A 536 -1.19 -26.51 12.74
N ASP A 537 -1.89 -26.54 13.87
CA ASP A 537 -3.36 -26.47 13.90
C ASP A 537 -3.88 -25.16 13.32
N ALA A 538 -3.26 -24.02 13.68
CA ALA A 538 -3.60 -22.72 13.14
C ALA A 538 -3.38 -22.64 11.62
N PHE A 539 -2.21 -23.06 11.15
CA PHE A 539 -1.88 -23.08 9.72
C PHE A 539 -2.85 -23.95 8.92
N ASN A 540 -3.10 -25.17 9.40
CA ASN A 540 -4.01 -26.11 8.72
C ASN A 540 -5.45 -25.61 8.69
N PHE A 541 -5.91 -24.93 9.75
CA PHE A 541 -7.21 -24.29 9.79
C PHE A 541 -7.32 -23.17 8.74
N MET A 542 -6.33 -22.27 8.68
CA MET A 542 -6.29 -21.19 7.71
C MET A 542 -6.22 -21.74 6.28
N SER A 543 -5.26 -22.63 6.01
CA SER A 543 -5.07 -23.21 4.68
C SER A 543 -6.35 -23.88 4.17
N ARG A 544 -7.07 -24.63 5.02
CA ARG A 544 -8.34 -25.27 4.64
C ARG A 544 -9.41 -24.26 4.24
N LEU A 545 -9.58 -23.20 5.01
CA LEU A 545 -10.57 -22.14 4.69
C LEU A 545 -10.16 -21.34 3.45
N LEU A 546 -8.88 -21.05 3.27
CA LEU A 546 -8.36 -20.33 2.13
C LEU A 546 -8.57 -21.11 0.82
N HIS A 547 -8.24 -22.40 0.80
CA HIS A 547 -8.48 -23.28 -0.36
C HIS A 547 -9.97 -23.47 -0.64
N TRP A 548 -10.80 -23.64 0.41
CA TRP A 548 -12.24 -23.74 0.25
C TRP A 548 -12.86 -22.44 -0.33
N ARG A 549 -12.29 -21.28 0.04
CA ARG A 549 -12.72 -19.97 -0.46
C ARG A 549 -12.44 -19.80 -1.95
N GLN A 550 -11.34 -20.38 -2.47
CA GLN A 550 -10.96 -20.26 -3.87
C GLN A 550 -12.06 -20.79 -4.79
N GLY A 551 -12.53 -19.94 -5.71
CA GLY A 551 -13.62 -20.28 -6.62
C GLY A 551 -15.03 -20.39 -6.00
N ASN A 552 -15.18 -20.19 -4.69
CA ASN A 552 -16.48 -20.23 -4.02
C ASN A 552 -17.23 -18.89 -4.19
N LYS A 553 -18.15 -18.86 -5.15
CA LYS A 553 -18.93 -17.65 -5.46
C LYS A 553 -19.88 -17.23 -4.32
N ALA A 554 -20.30 -18.13 -3.43
CA ALA A 554 -21.09 -17.75 -2.27
C ALA A 554 -20.28 -16.88 -1.30
N VAL A 555 -18.94 -17.10 -1.21
CA VAL A 555 -18.06 -16.26 -0.40
C VAL A 555 -17.76 -14.93 -1.08
N SER A 556 -17.32 -14.96 -2.35
CA SER A 556 -16.82 -13.76 -3.03
C SER A 556 -17.91 -12.81 -3.53
N ALA A 557 -19.06 -13.33 -3.92
CA ALA A 557 -20.15 -12.54 -4.54
C ALA A 557 -21.54 -12.86 -3.97
N GLY A 558 -21.61 -13.59 -2.85
CA GLY A 558 -22.89 -13.97 -2.24
C GLY A 558 -23.52 -12.83 -1.45
N THR A 559 -24.84 -12.87 -1.36
CA THR A 559 -25.62 -12.03 -0.44
C THR A 559 -25.50 -12.56 0.99
N LEU A 560 -25.52 -11.67 1.97
CA LEU A 560 -25.48 -12.01 3.39
C LEU A 560 -26.90 -11.97 3.97
N ARG A 561 -27.25 -12.99 4.78
CA ARG A 561 -28.36 -12.97 5.71
C ARG A 561 -27.84 -13.35 7.08
N HIS A 562 -28.10 -12.56 8.12
CA HIS A 562 -27.62 -12.87 9.46
C HIS A 562 -28.71 -12.72 10.52
N PHE A 563 -28.55 -13.44 11.62
CA PHE A 563 -29.46 -13.44 12.75
C PHE A 563 -28.79 -12.75 13.93
N MET A 564 -29.47 -11.78 14.52
CA MET A 564 -28.98 -11.09 15.72
C MET A 564 -28.63 -12.13 16.81
N PRO A 565 -27.43 -12.08 17.42
CA PRO A 565 -26.97 -13.08 18.38
C PRO A 565 -27.61 -12.90 19.78
N SER A 566 -28.96 -12.79 19.85
CA SER A 566 -29.70 -12.56 21.10
C SER A 566 -29.66 -13.75 22.06
N ASN A 567 -29.40 -14.96 21.57
CA ASN A 567 -29.22 -16.18 22.33
C ASN A 567 -27.73 -16.59 22.42
N GLN A 568 -26.83 -15.65 22.25
CA GLN A 568 -25.37 -15.84 22.30
C GLN A 568 -24.77 -16.62 21.11
N LEU A 569 -25.63 -17.19 20.25
CA LEU A 569 -25.23 -17.86 19.01
C LEU A 569 -25.37 -16.88 17.85
N TYR A 570 -24.26 -16.53 17.20
CA TYR A 570 -24.27 -15.75 15.97
C TYR A 570 -24.35 -16.68 14.76
N VAL A 571 -25.37 -16.48 13.94
CA VAL A 571 -25.63 -17.30 12.76
C VAL A 571 -25.80 -16.40 11.54
N TYR A 572 -25.12 -16.75 10.45
CA TYR A 572 -25.33 -16.10 9.16
C TYR A 572 -25.17 -17.08 7.99
N GLU A 573 -25.80 -16.73 6.90
CA GLU A 573 -25.75 -17.44 5.61
C GLU A 573 -25.17 -16.53 4.54
N ARG A 574 -24.41 -17.10 3.62
CA ARG A 574 -24.05 -16.47 2.35
C ARG A 574 -24.58 -17.32 1.19
N THR A 575 -25.18 -16.66 0.20
CA THR A 575 -25.81 -17.35 -0.95
C THR A 575 -25.45 -16.68 -2.28
N ASN A 576 -25.19 -17.50 -3.30
CA ASN A 576 -25.02 -17.05 -4.69
C ASN A 576 -25.59 -18.14 -5.62
N GLY A 577 -26.79 -17.92 -6.14
CA GLY A 577 -27.53 -18.96 -6.88
C GLY A 577 -27.78 -20.19 -6.00
N ASP A 578 -27.38 -21.37 -6.50
CA ASP A 578 -27.52 -22.65 -5.78
C ASP A 578 -26.39 -22.91 -4.76
N ARG A 579 -25.35 -22.07 -4.74
CA ARG A 579 -24.26 -22.17 -3.78
C ARG A 579 -24.60 -21.41 -2.51
N ARG A 580 -24.48 -22.08 -1.36
CA ARG A 580 -24.68 -21.47 -0.05
C ARG A 580 -23.79 -22.10 0.99
N PHE A 581 -23.55 -21.37 2.05
CA PHE A 581 -22.99 -21.91 3.29
C PHE A 581 -23.53 -21.11 4.49
N ILE A 582 -23.47 -21.74 5.66
CA ILE A 582 -23.97 -21.18 6.92
C ILE A 582 -22.83 -21.20 7.93
N VAL A 583 -22.69 -20.12 8.68
CA VAL A 583 -21.72 -20.04 9.78
C VAL A 583 -22.44 -19.89 11.09
N LEU A 584 -22.03 -20.70 12.09
CA LEU A 584 -22.53 -20.63 13.45
C LEU A 584 -21.35 -20.43 14.40
N MET A 585 -21.48 -19.45 15.31
CA MET A 585 -20.45 -19.10 16.28
C MET A 585 -21.06 -18.96 17.67
N ASN A 586 -20.59 -19.76 18.62
CA ASN A 586 -20.91 -19.55 20.04
C ASN A 586 -20.06 -18.41 20.61
N GLY A 587 -20.71 -17.29 20.95
CA GLY A 587 -20.06 -16.07 21.44
C GLY A 587 -19.70 -16.10 22.93
N THR A 588 -19.65 -17.27 23.59
CA THR A 588 -19.34 -17.38 25.03
C THR A 588 -18.27 -18.41 25.33
N ASP A 589 -17.65 -18.29 26.50
CA ASP A 589 -16.66 -19.24 27.01
C ASP A 589 -17.32 -20.47 27.68
N GLU A 590 -18.64 -20.57 27.62
CA GLU A 590 -19.43 -21.69 28.11
C GLU A 590 -20.12 -22.43 26.97
N PRO A 591 -20.36 -23.73 27.09
CA PRO A 591 -21.17 -24.46 26.12
C PRO A 591 -22.62 -23.93 26.11
N LEU A 592 -23.15 -23.71 24.90
CA LEU A 592 -24.59 -23.50 24.72
C LEU A 592 -25.26 -24.87 24.61
N THR A 593 -26.16 -25.17 25.52
CA THR A 593 -26.90 -26.44 25.54
C THR A 593 -28.36 -26.19 25.19
N ASP A 594 -28.98 -27.15 24.48
CA ASP A 594 -30.41 -27.14 24.18
C ASP A 594 -30.91 -25.89 23.44
N VAL A 595 -30.10 -25.40 22.48
CA VAL A 595 -30.44 -24.22 21.67
C VAL A 595 -31.57 -24.58 20.71
N ASP A 596 -32.72 -23.89 20.82
CA ASP A 596 -33.84 -24.04 19.89
C ASP A 596 -33.48 -23.52 18.49
N MET A 597 -33.45 -24.43 17.51
CA MET A 597 -33.07 -24.15 16.13
C MET A 597 -34.25 -23.61 15.29
N SER A 598 -35.47 -23.53 15.83
CA SER A 598 -36.63 -23.00 15.13
C SER A 598 -36.47 -21.57 14.66
N ARG A 599 -35.65 -20.79 15.36
CA ARG A 599 -35.26 -19.42 14.98
C ARG A 599 -34.59 -19.33 13.59
N TYR A 600 -33.90 -20.39 13.16
CA TYR A 600 -33.08 -20.39 11.96
C TYR A 600 -33.71 -21.13 10.77
N VAL A 601 -35.00 -21.44 10.84
CA VAL A 601 -35.72 -22.23 9.80
C VAL A 601 -35.75 -21.58 8.42
N GLU A 602 -35.44 -20.28 8.33
CA GLU A 602 -35.29 -19.59 7.05
C GLU A 602 -34.09 -20.11 6.26
N ILE A 603 -33.04 -20.61 6.93
CA ILE A 603 -31.78 -21.03 6.32
C ILE A 603 -31.42 -22.50 6.57
N MET A 604 -31.92 -23.11 7.64
CA MET A 604 -31.74 -24.53 7.96
C MET A 604 -32.92 -25.09 8.73
N ARG A 605 -33.29 -26.34 8.45
CA ARG A 605 -34.46 -27.02 9.07
C ARG A 605 -34.01 -28.30 9.77
N PRO A 606 -34.70 -28.72 10.82
CA PRO A 606 -34.50 -30.04 11.39
C PRO A 606 -34.58 -31.13 10.33
N GLY A 607 -33.54 -31.98 10.27
CA GLY A 607 -33.34 -33.00 9.26
C GLY A 607 -32.39 -32.64 8.12
N ASP A 608 -32.13 -31.34 7.88
CA ASP A 608 -31.09 -30.93 6.93
C ASP A 608 -29.72 -31.43 7.38
N THR A 609 -28.90 -31.90 6.44
CA THR A 609 -27.53 -32.34 6.70
C THR A 609 -26.56 -31.54 5.85
N PHE A 610 -25.54 -31.03 6.50
CA PHE A 610 -24.46 -30.23 5.93
C PHE A 610 -23.12 -30.90 6.20
N ARG A 611 -22.11 -30.52 5.44
CA ARG A 611 -20.70 -30.82 5.75
C ARG A 611 -20.06 -29.61 6.44
N ASP A 612 -19.44 -29.83 7.60
CA ASP A 612 -18.60 -28.78 8.19
C ASP A 612 -17.27 -28.68 7.42
N VAL A 613 -17.02 -27.51 6.84
CA VAL A 613 -15.79 -27.22 6.07
C VAL A 613 -14.53 -27.35 6.96
N ILE A 614 -14.66 -27.02 8.25
CA ILE A 614 -13.52 -27.01 9.20
C ILE A 614 -13.08 -28.43 9.54
N THR A 615 -14.02 -29.31 9.89
CA THR A 615 -13.70 -30.66 10.34
C THR A 615 -13.84 -31.72 9.23
N GLY A 616 -14.69 -31.45 8.24
CA GLY A 616 -15.10 -32.42 7.21
C GLY A 616 -16.25 -33.30 7.63
N ASP A 617 -16.75 -33.17 8.85
CA ASP A 617 -17.81 -34.02 9.40
C ASP A 617 -19.19 -33.64 8.88
N ALA A 618 -20.09 -34.63 8.87
CA ALA A 618 -21.51 -34.39 8.60
C ALA A 618 -22.20 -33.83 9.86
N VAL A 619 -22.93 -32.75 9.71
CA VAL A 619 -23.74 -32.10 10.77
C VAL A 619 -25.20 -32.15 10.37
N THR A 620 -26.01 -32.91 11.12
CA THR A 620 -27.47 -32.95 10.92
C THR A 620 -28.16 -32.00 11.89
N VAL A 621 -28.97 -31.09 11.38
CA VAL A 621 -29.72 -30.13 12.18
C VAL A 621 -30.83 -30.87 12.96
N ALA A 622 -30.75 -30.78 14.28
CA ALA A 622 -31.81 -31.25 15.20
C ALA A 622 -32.69 -30.07 15.61
N PRO A 623 -33.92 -30.33 16.11
CA PRO A 623 -34.76 -29.26 16.67
C PRO A 623 -34.08 -28.45 17.76
N HIS A 624 -33.24 -29.11 18.54
CA HIS A 624 -32.38 -28.54 19.57
C HIS A 624 -30.93 -29.00 19.36
N MET A 625 -30.00 -28.10 19.45
CA MET A 625 -28.56 -28.39 19.26
C MET A 625 -27.72 -27.83 20.42
N SER A 626 -26.54 -28.41 20.60
CA SER A 626 -25.57 -27.91 21.59
C SER A 626 -24.27 -27.53 20.89
N PHE A 627 -23.64 -26.47 21.36
CA PHE A 627 -22.40 -25.91 20.79
C PHE A 627 -21.36 -25.78 21.90
N PRO A 628 -20.18 -26.38 21.76
CA PRO A 628 -19.07 -26.16 22.69
C PRO A 628 -18.75 -24.67 22.88
N ALA A 629 -18.05 -24.34 23.97
CA ALA A 629 -17.52 -23.00 24.21
C ALA A 629 -16.75 -22.50 22.98
N ARG A 630 -17.03 -21.28 22.54
CA ARG A 630 -16.39 -20.66 21.36
C ARG A 630 -16.40 -21.52 20.08
N ALA A 631 -17.36 -22.45 19.97
CA ALA A 631 -17.51 -23.26 18.75
C ALA A 631 -17.69 -22.39 17.51
N THR A 632 -17.09 -22.84 16.41
CA THR A 632 -17.25 -22.28 15.07
C THR A 632 -17.53 -23.41 14.10
N LEU A 633 -18.62 -23.32 13.34
CA LEU A 633 -18.97 -24.23 12.26
C LEU A 633 -19.15 -23.45 10.97
N VAL A 634 -18.65 -24.00 9.87
CA VAL A 634 -18.85 -23.47 8.51
C VAL A 634 -19.49 -24.62 7.70
N LEU A 635 -20.80 -24.54 7.51
CA LEU A 635 -21.64 -25.61 6.97
C LEU A 635 -21.98 -25.37 5.50
N GLU A 636 -21.64 -26.28 4.59
CA GLU A 636 -21.98 -26.25 3.17
C GLU A 636 -22.86 -27.43 2.73
#